data_5f4fefc239b62d49c57b1a53aaddfcbf
#
_entry.id   5f4fefc239b62d49c57b1a53aaddfcbf
#
_cell.length_a   1.000
_cell.length_b   1.000
_cell.length_c   1.000
_cell.angle_alpha   90.00
_cell.angle_beta   90.00
_cell.angle_gamma   90.00
#
_symmetry.space_group_name_H-M   'P 1'
#
loop_
_entity.id
_entity.type
_entity.pdbx_description
1 polymer ?
#
loop_
_entity_poly.entity_id
_entity_poly.type
_entity_poly.pdbx_seq_one_letter_code
_entity_poly.pdbx_strand_id
1 'polypeptide(L)'
;WNRPEFSLFIDLGTNGELVFGNSDFMMSCACSAGPAFEGGDISCGMRATDGAIEACTIDAKTMEPSFQIVGDEGQKPVGLCGSGIIDVIAELFRCQIVSPKGKFIREGKRVRHDQYGIGSYVLAFKEEAAGHKDVEINEVDIDNFIRAKGAIFSAICTMIRSLDFDVSMIENVYVAGGIGS
;
A
#
# COMPACT_ATOMS: atom_id res chain seq x y z
N TRP A 1 19.21 -10.30 16.15
CA TRP A 1 18.45 -10.87 17.31
C TRP A 1 19.30 -11.12 18.57
N ASN A 2 20.48 -10.50 18.69
CA ASN A 2 21.34 -10.60 19.87
C ASN A 2 21.06 -9.50 20.90
N ARG A 3 19.86 -8.94 20.92
CA ARG A 3 19.45 -7.84 21.80
C ARG A 3 18.28 -8.27 22.68
N PRO A 4 18.20 -7.74 23.91
CA PRO A 4 17.11 -8.06 24.84
C PRO A 4 15.76 -7.41 24.46
N GLU A 5 15.78 -6.35 23.63
CA GLU A 5 14.61 -5.61 23.22
C GLU A 5 13.68 -6.45 22.33
N PHE A 6 12.39 -6.41 22.60
CA PHE A 6 11.40 -7.07 21.76
C PHE A 6 11.30 -6.39 20.39
N SER A 7 11.51 -7.18 19.36
CA SER A 7 11.50 -6.73 18.00
C SER A 7 10.52 -7.53 17.14
N LEU A 8 9.84 -6.82 16.25
CA LEU A 8 9.00 -7.40 15.20
C LEU A 8 9.68 -7.20 13.85
N PHE A 9 9.91 -8.28 13.13
CA PHE A 9 10.37 -8.29 11.75
C PHE A 9 9.20 -8.66 10.85
N ILE A 10 9.02 -7.90 9.76
CA ILE A 10 7.97 -8.08 8.77
C ILE A 10 8.63 -8.12 7.40
N ASP A 11 8.49 -9.22 6.68
CA ASP A 11 8.82 -9.30 5.27
C ASP A 11 7.52 -9.21 4.46
N LEU A 12 7.42 -8.17 3.62
CA LEU A 12 6.23 -7.88 2.83
C LEU A 12 6.43 -8.38 1.40
N GLY A 13 5.75 -9.45 1.05
CA GLY A 13 5.62 -10.02 -0.28
C GLY A 13 4.19 -10.52 -0.50
N THR A 14 4.02 -11.48 -1.39
CA THR A 14 2.73 -12.18 -1.63
C THR A 14 2.21 -12.83 -0.36
N ASN A 15 3.11 -13.33 0.49
CA ASN A 15 2.86 -13.66 1.88
C ASN A 15 3.49 -12.60 2.77
N GLY A 16 2.98 -12.46 3.98
CA GLY A 16 3.64 -11.70 5.04
C GLY A 16 4.34 -12.67 5.98
N GLU A 17 5.66 -12.70 5.97
CA GLU A 17 6.45 -13.45 6.94
C GLU A 17 6.74 -12.56 8.14
N LEU A 18 6.39 -13.04 9.32
CA LEU A 18 6.50 -12.31 10.58
C LEU A 18 7.42 -13.04 11.53
N VAL A 19 8.32 -12.32 12.20
CA VAL A 19 9.13 -12.84 13.30
C VAL A 19 9.05 -11.88 14.47
N PHE A 20 8.69 -12.38 15.65
CA PHE A 20 8.65 -11.62 16.88
C PHE A 20 9.51 -12.30 17.93
N GLY A 21 10.26 -11.52 18.69
CA GLY A 21 11.08 -12.02 19.80
C GLY A 21 12.25 -11.12 20.15
N ASN A 22 13.21 -11.71 20.87
CA ASN A 22 14.44 -11.07 21.32
C ASN A 22 15.60 -12.07 21.35
N SER A 23 16.65 -11.80 22.15
CA SER A 23 17.78 -12.74 22.33
C SER A 23 17.40 -14.07 22.97
N ASP A 24 16.32 -14.15 23.73
CA ASP A 24 15.94 -15.30 24.53
C ASP A 24 15.02 -16.26 23.78
N PHE A 25 14.17 -15.73 22.90
CA PHE A 25 13.28 -16.53 22.07
C PHE A 25 12.90 -15.83 20.76
N MET A 26 12.48 -16.60 19.78
CA MET A 26 11.87 -16.12 18.54
C MET A 26 10.67 -16.97 18.18
N MET A 27 9.62 -16.30 17.73
CA MET A 27 8.43 -16.93 17.14
C MET A 27 8.23 -16.39 15.74
N SER A 28 7.90 -17.24 14.79
CA SER A 28 7.58 -16.85 13.42
C SER A 28 6.22 -17.35 13.00
N CYS A 29 5.57 -16.59 12.13
CA CYS A 29 4.39 -17.05 11.41
C CYS A 29 4.38 -16.47 10.00
N ALA A 30 3.58 -17.06 9.13
CA ALA A 30 3.27 -16.51 7.82
C ALA A 30 1.78 -16.20 7.75
N CYS A 31 1.42 -15.11 7.07
CA CYS A 31 0.04 -14.79 6.75
C CYS A 31 -0.13 -14.63 5.24
N SER A 32 -1.29 -15.03 4.73
CA SER A 32 -1.66 -14.80 3.34
C SER A 32 -2.18 -13.37 3.21
N ALA A 33 -1.29 -12.44 2.88
CA ALA A 33 -1.65 -11.04 2.64
C ALA A 33 -2.25 -10.83 1.24
N GLY A 34 -1.95 -11.74 0.31
CA GLY A 34 -2.27 -11.58 -1.11
C GLY A 34 -1.30 -10.66 -1.83
N PRO A 35 -1.39 -10.55 -3.16
CA PRO A 35 -0.40 -9.86 -3.98
C PRO A 35 -0.61 -8.34 -4.08
N ALA A 36 -1.52 -7.73 -3.28
CA ALA A 36 -1.88 -6.32 -3.39
C ALA A 36 -0.68 -5.38 -3.20
N PHE A 37 0.23 -5.71 -2.28
CA PHE A 37 1.45 -4.93 -2.06
C PHE A 37 2.49 -5.05 -3.18
N GLU A 38 2.36 -6.05 -4.05
CA GLU A 38 3.22 -6.24 -5.23
C GLU A 38 2.53 -5.74 -6.52
N GLY A 39 1.39 -5.05 -6.39
CA GLY A 39 0.57 -4.57 -7.51
C GLY A 39 -0.38 -5.63 -8.08
N GLY A 40 -0.40 -6.84 -7.56
CA GLY A 40 -1.41 -7.84 -7.91
C GLY A 40 -2.77 -7.49 -7.32
N ASP A 41 -3.85 -7.85 -8.00
CA ASP A 41 -5.23 -7.53 -7.62
C ASP A 41 -5.53 -6.01 -7.52
N ILE A 42 -4.67 -5.18 -8.12
CA ILE A 42 -4.82 -3.73 -8.28
C ILE A 42 -4.93 -3.42 -9.78
N SER A 43 -5.94 -2.67 -10.18
CA SER A 43 -6.30 -2.45 -11.60
C SER A 43 -5.15 -1.91 -12.45
N CYS A 44 -4.37 -0.95 -11.93
CA CYS A 44 -3.19 -0.39 -12.56
C CYS A 44 -1.89 -0.81 -11.86
N GLY A 45 -1.92 -1.92 -11.11
CA GLY A 45 -0.76 -2.43 -10.41
C GLY A 45 0.25 -3.05 -11.36
N MET A 46 1.54 -2.80 -11.10
CA MET A 46 2.65 -3.36 -11.87
C MET A 46 3.90 -3.52 -10.99
N ARG A 47 4.89 -4.21 -11.50
CA ARG A 47 6.21 -4.28 -10.84
C ARG A 47 6.91 -2.92 -10.90
N ALA A 48 7.88 -2.70 -10.02
CA ALA A 48 8.73 -1.51 -10.01
C ALA A 48 9.71 -1.55 -11.21
N THR A 49 9.18 -1.25 -12.38
CA THR A 49 9.91 -1.15 -13.66
C THR A 49 9.59 0.20 -14.31
N ASP A 50 10.25 0.51 -15.41
CA ASP A 50 10.09 1.77 -16.14
C ASP A 50 8.61 2.13 -16.34
N GLY A 51 8.25 3.35 -15.98
CA GLY A 51 6.88 3.85 -16.05
C GLY A 51 6.02 3.58 -14.81
N ALA A 52 6.50 2.82 -13.82
CA ALA A 52 5.78 2.62 -12.57
C ALA A 52 5.83 3.87 -11.69
N ILE A 53 4.70 4.34 -11.18
CA ILE A 53 4.65 5.34 -10.12
C ILE A 53 5.10 4.68 -8.83
N GLU A 54 6.19 5.19 -8.24
CA GLU A 54 6.80 4.63 -7.01
C GLU A 54 6.56 5.49 -5.76
N ALA A 55 6.29 6.78 -5.94
CA ALA A 55 5.93 7.69 -4.85
C ALA A 55 4.87 8.69 -5.33
N CYS A 56 4.01 9.13 -4.41
CA CYS A 56 2.95 10.07 -4.72
C CYS A 56 2.66 10.98 -3.54
N THR A 57 2.37 12.24 -3.85
CA THR A 57 1.75 13.19 -2.92
C THR A 57 0.53 13.83 -3.58
N ILE A 58 -0.48 14.18 -2.80
CA ILE A 58 -1.70 14.82 -3.30
C ILE A 58 -1.91 16.15 -2.56
N ASP A 59 -2.10 17.21 -3.32
CA ASP A 59 -2.49 18.50 -2.73
C ASP A 59 -3.92 18.40 -2.17
N ALA A 60 -4.08 18.67 -0.87
CA ALA A 60 -5.35 18.46 -0.18
C ALA A 60 -6.47 19.43 -0.64
N LYS A 61 -6.14 20.59 -1.25
CA LYS A 61 -7.11 21.57 -1.71
C LYS A 61 -7.54 21.31 -3.15
N THR A 62 -6.56 21.16 -4.05
CA THR A 62 -6.79 20.99 -5.48
C THR A 62 -7.06 19.56 -5.89
N MET A 63 -6.66 18.58 -5.06
CA MET A 63 -6.63 17.15 -5.34
C MET A 63 -5.77 16.82 -6.58
N GLU A 64 -4.75 17.64 -6.88
CA GLU A 64 -3.80 17.32 -7.94
C GLU A 64 -2.67 16.45 -7.39
N PRO A 65 -2.32 15.34 -8.05
CA PRO A 65 -1.21 14.49 -7.66
C PRO A 65 0.11 15.02 -8.20
N SER A 66 1.17 14.79 -7.43
CA SER A 66 2.55 14.85 -7.87
C SER A 66 3.18 13.49 -7.58
N PHE A 67 3.87 12.89 -8.54
CA PHE A 67 4.40 11.55 -8.38
C PHE A 67 5.80 11.42 -8.98
N GLN A 68 6.55 10.43 -8.47
CA GLN A 68 7.82 9.99 -9.02
C GLN A 68 7.59 8.69 -9.80
N ILE A 69 8.32 8.56 -10.91
CA ILE A 69 8.19 7.43 -11.83
C ILE A 69 9.54 6.73 -11.92
N VAL A 70 9.54 5.41 -11.86
CA VAL A 70 10.73 4.59 -12.11
C VAL A 70 11.16 4.74 -13.57
N GLY A 71 12.44 4.99 -13.81
CA GLY A 71 13.02 5.11 -15.15
C GLY A 71 13.63 6.48 -15.41
N ASP A 72 13.84 6.78 -16.69
CA ASP A 72 14.52 8.00 -17.13
C ASP A 72 13.64 9.26 -16.95
N GLU A 73 14.30 10.42 -16.91
CA GLU A 73 13.65 11.72 -16.81
C GLU A 73 12.70 11.93 -18.01
N GLY A 74 11.45 12.30 -17.72
CA GLY A 74 10.40 12.47 -18.73
C GLY A 74 9.59 11.21 -19.07
N GLN A 75 9.85 10.10 -18.38
CA GLN A 75 9.04 8.88 -18.49
C GLN A 75 7.56 9.18 -18.18
N LYS A 76 6.65 8.63 -18.98
CA LYS A 76 5.21 8.74 -18.72
C LYS A 76 4.73 7.58 -17.84
N PRO A 77 3.75 7.82 -16.96
CA PRO A 77 3.23 6.77 -16.10
C PRO A 77 2.50 5.67 -16.89
N VAL A 78 2.71 4.43 -16.47
CA VAL A 78 2.06 3.22 -17.00
C VAL A 78 1.14 2.61 -15.96
N GLY A 79 1.55 2.62 -14.69
CA GLY A 79 0.82 2.03 -13.56
C GLY A 79 1.46 2.36 -12.23
N LEU A 80 1.12 1.60 -11.20
CA LEU A 80 1.55 1.77 -9.82
C LEU A 80 2.35 0.57 -9.36
N CYS A 81 3.56 0.75 -8.86
CA CYS A 81 4.23 -0.31 -8.12
C CYS A 81 3.80 -0.33 -6.64
N GLY A 82 4.27 -1.30 -5.88
CA GLY A 82 3.86 -1.50 -4.49
C GLY A 82 4.00 -0.26 -3.61
N SER A 83 5.15 0.43 -3.65
CA SER A 83 5.37 1.67 -2.89
C SER A 83 4.41 2.78 -3.34
N GLY A 84 4.22 2.96 -4.64
CA GLY A 84 3.29 3.93 -5.19
C GLY A 84 1.83 3.66 -4.78
N ILE A 85 1.40 2.40 -4.71
CA ILE A 85 0.06 2.03 -4.23
C ILE A 85 -0.10 2.46 -2.76
N ILE A 86 0.90 2.19 -1.92
CA ILE A 86 0.88 2.58 -0.50
C ILE A 86 0.75 4.10 -0.37
N ASP A 87 1.59 4.84 -1.08
CA ASP A 87 1.60 6.31 -1.04
C ASP A 87 0.27 6.90 -1.51
N VAL A 88 -0.22 6.45 -2.67
CA VAL A 88 -1.50 6.95 -3.22
C VAL A 88 -2.64 6.71 -2.25
N ILE A 89 -2.77 5.51 -1.70
CA ILE A 89 -3.84 5.19 -0.75
C ILE A 89 -3.67 6.03 0.53
N ALA A 90 -2.45 6.16 1.06
CA ALA A 90 -2.18 6.98 2.23
C ALA A 90 -2.56 8.46 1.99
N GLU A 91 -2.22 9.01 0.84
CA GLU A 91 -2.55 10.38 0.45
C GLU A 91 -4.07 10.60 0.27
N LEU A 92 -4.78 9.63 -0.33
CA LEU A 92 -6.24 9.69 -0.45
C LEU A 92 -6.91 9.76 0.93
N PHE A 93 -6.42 9.00 1.91
CA PHE A 93 -6.88 9.08 3.30
C PHE A 93 -6.47 10.38 3.98
N ARG A 94 -5.19 10.79 3.86
CA ARG A 94 -4.66 12.02 4.45
C ARG A 94 -5.43 13.26 3.97
N CYS A 95 -5.74 13.32 2.69
CA CYS A 95 -6.48 14.41 2.06
C CYS A 95 -8.00 14.32 2.24
N GLN A 96 -8.49 13.29 2.96
CA GLN A 96 -9.92 13.03 3.14
C GLN A 96 -10.69 12.94 1.81
N ILE A 97 -10.05 12.41 0.77
CA ILE A 97 -10.70 12.13 -0.52
C ILE A 97 -11.51 10.86 -0.41
N VAL A 98 -11.02 9.90 0.38
CA VAL A 98 -11.75 8.67 0.73
C VAL A 98 -12.08 8.63 2.22
N SER A 99 -13.20 7.98 2.55
CA SER A 99 -13.62 7.70 3.92
C SER A 99 -12.77 6.58 4.55
N PRO A 100 -12.80 6.39 5.88
CA PRO A 100 -12.12 5.25 6.53
C PRO A 100 -12.53 3.87 5.99
N LYS A 101 -13.64 3.78 5.26
CA LYS A 101 -14.10 2.56 4.58
C LYS A 101 -13.62 2.45 3.13
N GLY A 102 -12.72 3.33 2.68
CA GLY A 102 -12.19 3.33 1.32
C GLY A 102 -13.19 3.81 0.26
N LYS A 103 -14.25 4.54 0.64
CA LYS A 103 -15.24 5.10 -0.29
C LYS A 103 -14.91 6.56 -0.60
N PHE A 104 -14.99 6.95 -1.88
CA PHE A 104 -14.79 8.34 -2.27
C PHE A 104 -15.89 9.21 -1.67
N ILE A 105 -15.49 10.33 -1.05
CA ILE A 105 -16.38 11.27 -0.34
C ILE A 105 -16.20 12.71 -0.81
N ARG A 106 -15.26 12.95 -1.73
CA ARG A 106 -15.07 14.25 -2.36
C ARG A 106 -15.29 14.11 -3.86
N GLU A 107 -15.85 15.18 -4.44
CA GLU A 107 -16.03 15.33 -5.89
C GLU A 107 -14.93 16.22 -6.46
N GLY A 108 -14.56 15.98 -7.72
CA GLY A 108 -13.55 16.79 -8.41
C GLY A 108 -13.18 16.21 -9.77
N LYS A 109 -12.35 16.94 -10.51
CA LYS A 109 -11.93 16.55 -11.87
C LYS A 109 -11.29 15.16 -11.94
N ARG A 110 -10.61 14.77 -10.85
CA ARG A 110 -9.88 13.48 -10.77
C ARG A 110 -10.67 12.37 -10.12
N VAL A 111 -11.86 12.65 -9.56
CA VAL A 111 -12.75 11.65 -8.99
C VAL A 111 -13.85 11.35 -9.99
N ARG A 112 -14.04 10.07 -10.29
CA ARG A 112 -15.07 9.58 -11.21
C ARG A 112 -15.88 8.46 -10.56
N HIS A 113 -17.08 8.23 -11.06
CA HIS A 113 -17.89 7.08 -10.69
C HIS A 113 -18.29 6.34 -11.97
N ASP A 114 -18.23 5.02 -11.92
CA ASP A 114 -18.70 4.18 -13.02
C ASP A 114 -20.23 4.03 -13.01
N GLN A 115 -20.75 3.26 -13.95
CA GLN A 115 -22.18 2.98 -14.06
C GLN A 115 -22.78 2.22 -12.86
N TYR A 116 -21.95 1.63 -12.02
CA TYR A 116 -22.33 0.91 -10.79
C TYR A 116 -22.12 1.78 -9.54
N GLY A 117 -21.65 3.00 -9.68
CA GLY A 117 -21.36 3.92 -8.59
C GLY A 117 -20.03 3.63 -7.88
N ILE A 118 -19.15 2.82 -8.48
CA ILE A 118 -17.80 2.58 -7.94
C ILE A 118 -16.93 3.79 -8.26
N GLY A 119 -16.40 4.42 -7.21
CA GLY A 119 -15.51 5.57 -7.35
C GLY A 119 -14.10 5.18 -7.77
N SER A 120 -13.44 6.06 -8.53
CA SER A 120 -12.02 5.98 -8.86
C SER A 120 -11.36 7.37 -8.80
N TYR A 121 -10.06 7.38 -8.55
CA TYR A 121 -9.22 8.57 -8.58
C TYR A 121 -8.19 8.44 -9.69
N VAL A 122 -8.17 9.42 -10.61
CA VAL A 122 -7.28 9.45 -11.77
C VAL A 122 -5.98 10.14 -11.41
N LEU A 123 -4.88 9.37 -11.41
CA LEU A 123 -3.51 9.86 -11.20
C LEU A 123 -2.94 10.52 -12.46
N ALA A 124 -3.12 9.87 -13.61
CA ALA A 124 -2.74 10.42 -14.89
C ALA A 124 -3.83 10.13 -15.92
N PHE A 125 -4.25 11.15 -16.64
CA PHE A 125 -5.18 10.99 -17.75
C PHE A 125 -4.48 10.31 -18.93
N LYS A 126 -5.23 9.69 -19.80
CA LYS A 126 -4.73 8.95 -20.98
C LYS A 126 -3.78 9.74 -21.87
N GLU A 127 -3.91 11.07 -21.92
CA GLU A 127 -3.04 11.97 -22.66
C GLU A 127 -1.67 12.13 -21.97
N GLU A 128 -1.64 11.96 -20.63
CA GLU A 128 -0.46 12.06 -19.77
C GLU A 128 0.22 10.69 -19.62
N ALA A 129 -0.52 9.61 -19.77
CA ALA A 129 -0.06 8.23 -19.58
C ALA A 129 0.57 7.64 -20.85
N ALA A 130 1.51 6.70 -20.68
CA ALA A 130 2.19 6.05 -21.81
C ALA A 130 1.28 5.08 -22.60
N GLY A 131 0.34 4.42 -21.93
CA GLY A 131 -0.50 3.37 -22.51
C GLY A 131 -1.79 3.86 -23.15
N HIS A 132 -2.00 5.15 -23.32
CA HIS A 132 -3.23 5.76 -23.82
C HIS A 132 -4.51 5.36 -23.03
N LYS A 133 -4.32 4.95 -21.78
CA LYS A 133 -5.37 4.68 -20.79
C LYS A 133 -5.10 5.51 -19.55
N ASP A 134 -6.16 5.86 -18.84
CA ASP A 134 -6.02 6.53 -17.55
C ASP A 134 -5.29 5.59 -16.56
N VAL A 135 -4.38 6.13 -15.76
CA VAL A 135 -3.80 5.46 -14.61
C VAL A 135 -4.63 5.89 -13.41
N GLU A 136 -5.37 4.96 -12.83
CA GLU A 136 -6.32 5.25 -11.77
C GLU A 136 -6.33 4.15 -10.70
N ILE A 137 -6.81 4.50 -9.52
CA ILE A 137 -7.09 3.58 -8.43
C ILE A 137 -8.57 3.69 -8.06
N ASN A 138 -9.24 2.55 -7.90
CA ASN A 138 -10.67 2.50 -7.60
C ASN A 138 -10.95 1.96 -6.20
N GLU A 139 -12.21 1.99 -5.77
CA GLU A 139 -12.64 1.52 -4.46
C GLU A 139 -12.40 0.02 -4.23
N VAL A 140 -12.39 -0.78 -5.29
CA VAL A 140 -12.09 -2.23 -5.18
C VAL A 140 -10.60 -2.43 -4.90
N ASP A 141 -9.73 -1.67 -5.57
CA ASP A 141 -8.28 -1.68 -5.32
C ASP A 141 -7.98 -1.29 -3.86
N ILE A 142 -8.65 -0.23 -3.37
CA ILE A 142 -8.50 0.24 -1.99
C ILE A 142 -8.97 -0.84 -1.00
N ASP A 143 -10.09 -1.50 -1.28
CA ASP A 143 -10.61 -2.59 -0.43
C ASP A 143 -9.64 -3.78 -0.39
N ASN A 144 -9.07 -4.18 -1.53
CA ASN A 144 -8.06 -5.24 -1.61
C ASN A 144 -6.82 -4.89 -0.77
N PHE A 145 -6.34 -3.64 -0.86
CA PHE A 145 -5.24 -3.16 -0.05
C PHE A 145 -5.56 -3.16 1.46
N ILE A 146 -6.74 -2.68 1.85
CA ILE A 146 -7.19 -2.66 3.25
C ILE A 146 -7.28 -4.09 3.80
N ARG A 147 -7.77 -5.05 3.01
CA ARG A 147 -7.84 -6.46 3.38
C ARG A 147 -6.45 -7.06 3.59
N ALA A 148 -5.51 -6.81 2.68
CA ALA A 148 -4.14 -7.27 2.80
C ALA A 148 -3.48 -6.73 4.07
N LYS A 149 -3.59 -5.40 4.33
CA LYS A 149 -3.13 -4.76 5.56
C LYS A 149 -3.79 -5.37 6.79
N GLY A 150 -5.10 -5.62 6.75
CA GLY A 150 -5.85 -6.22 7.83
C GLY A 150 -5.39 -7.65 8.15
N ALA A 151 -5.06 -8.44 7.14
CA ALA A 151 -4.54 -9.79 7.32
C ALA A 151 -3.20 -9.79 8.07
N ILE A 152 -2.26 -8.92 7.67
CA ILE A 152 -0.96 -8.77 8.35
C ILE A 152 -1.15 -8.31 9.79
N PHE A 153 -1.97 -7.27 10.01
CA PHE A 153 -2.24 -6.76 11.36
C PHE A 153 -2.87 -7.83 12.26
N SER A 154 -3.83 -8.60 11.74
CA SER A 154 -4.47 -9.69 12.47
C SER A 154 -3.45 -10.79 12.83
N ALA A 155 -2.55 -11.15 11.91
CA ALA A 155 -1.52 -12.13 12.16
C ALA A 155 -0.54 -11.67 13.25
N ILE A 156 -0.10 -10.40 13.22
CA ILE A 156 0.75 -9.80 14.26
C ILE A 156 0.05 -9.89 15.63
N CYS A 157 -1.19 -9.41 15.72
CA CYS A 157 -1.95 -9.43 16.97
C CYS A 157 -2.15 -10.86 17.49
N THR A 158 -2.44 -11.80 16.62
CA THR A 158 -2.65 -13.20 16.99
C THR A 158 -1.36 -13.82 17.50
N MET A 159 -0.24 -13.61 16.80
CA MET A 159 1.08 -14.11 17.20
C MET A 159 1.47 -13.60 18.58
N ILE A 160 1.39 -12.30 18.81
CA ILE A 160 1.80 -11.66 20.06
C ILE A 160 0.90 -12.12 21.24
N ARG A 161 -0.42 -12.15 21.02
CA ARG A 161 -1.38 -12.61 22.03
C ARG A 161 -1.23 -14.09 22.38
N SER A 162 -0.81 -14.93 21.42
CA SER A 162 -0.57 -16.35 21.68
C SER A 162 0.59 -16.61 22.65
N LEU A 163 1.41 -15.60 22.88
CA LEU A 163 2.53 -15.60 23.83
C LEU A 163 2.18 -14.86 25.13
N ASP A 164 0.93 -14.44 25.32
CA ASP A 164 0.48 -13.60 26.43
C ASP A 164 1.21 -12.24 26.51
N PHE A 165 1.70 -11.74 25.36
CA PHE A 165 2.30 -10.42 25.25
C PHE A 165 1.30 -9.39 24.73
N ASP A 166 1.57 -8.11 25.03
CA ASP A 166 0.86 -6.96 24.48
C ASP A 166 1.67 -6.31 23.34
N VAL A 167 0.97 -5.77 22.34
CA VAL A 167 1.60 -5.09 21.19
C VAL A 167 2.48 -3.91 21.62
N SER A 168 2.15 -3.27 22.76
CA SER A 168 2.96 -2.17 23.33
C SER A 168 4.35 -2.60 23.81
N MET A 169 4.61 -3.90 23.93
CA MET A 169 5.93 -4.44 24.25
C MET A 169 6.90 -4.46 23.07
N ILE A 170 6.43 -4.19 21.84
CA ILE A 170 7.29 -4.08 20.66
C ILE A 170 8.08 -2.77 20.76
N GLU A 171 9.41 -2.88 20.87
CA GLU A 171 10.30 -1.75 20.96
C GLU A 171 10.88 -1.37 19.58
N ASN A 172 11.04 -2.36 18.69
CA ASN A 172 11.58 -2.15 17.36
C ASN A 172 10.72 -2.88 16.31
N VAL A 173 10.53 -2.23 15.16
CA VAL A 173 9.92 -2.83 13.97
C VAL A 173 10.88 -2.74 12.80
N TYR A 174 11.17 -3.87 12.19
CA TYR A 174 11.99 -3.98 10.99
C TYR A 174 11.11 -4.47 9.84
N VAL A 175 11.15 -3.74 8.74
CA VAL A 175 10.40 -4.08 7.51
C VAL A 175 11.40 -4.44 6.42
N ALA A 176 11.19 -5.57 5.76
CA ALA A 176 11.97 -6.04 4.62
C ALA A 176 11.04 -6.34 3.44
N GLY A 177 11.63 -6.81 2.35
CA GLY A 177 10.94 -7.05 1.09
C GLY A 177 11.09 -5.87 0.12
N GLY A 178 10.60 -6.03 -1.11
CA GLY A 178 10.72 -5.01 -2.17
C GLY A 178 10.06 -3.67 -1.87
N ILE A 179 9.25 -3.60 -0.81
CA ILE A 179 8.55 -2.39 -0.36
C ILE A 179 9.29 -1.72 0.80
N GLY A 180 10.14 -2.47 1.52
CA GLY A 180 10.85 -2.00 2.72
C GLY A 180 12.26 -1.45 2.45
N SER A 181 12.68 -1.36 1.20
CA SER A 181 14.02 -0.92 0.78
C SER A 181 14.04 0.53 0.35
#